data_4349c3edcdf643fb1b56afd1c26277b2
#
_entry.id   4349c3edcdf643fb1b56afd1c26277b2
#
_cell.length_a   1.000
_cell.length_b   1.000
_cell.length_c   1.000
_cell.angle_alpha   90.00
_cell.angle_beta   90.00
_cell.angle_gamma   90.00
#
_symmetry.space_group_name_H-M   'P 1'
#
loop_
_entity.id
_entity.type
_entity.pdbx_description
1 polymer ?
#
loop_
_entity_poly.entity_id
_entity_poly.type
_entity_poly.pdbx_seq_one_letter_code
_entity_poly.pdbx_strand_id
1 'polypeptide(L)'
;KIKPHGAGCYGIIAKKYLHDECGGFDESLTFGEDTDYIERLAKKERFRVLRNAKIGVSTRRLEEEGITTLIQQYGKSTINDFLGKRTDASELNYNFGHGKEKITTTELSQFEKGAERINGIKETYDDSLGKIQNVRSGIKSMHRRRKRKVVFYCVCGEGMGHAIRSSVIVDRIKDKYDVYLFSSDRAYDYLNSKFDNVYEIGGFNTVYINNKVNDIKTFADALRRNPTNIKVGYENLYKKARQLRPDVIVTDFEIYATMVAKIRGIPLISLDNIHMITQTKIDYPKNHLAEMLKAKSVIKTYVIKPKVHILTSFFYPRIKPRKNAVLYPPIIREDILKLEPKEGNHIIVYQTSKESVKLVSRLKALKDEQFIVYGFNKNETDGNLTYKEFNEDEFYDDLASSKAVICNGGFTFISEAIHLRKPIYSVPAIGNFEQTLNGFYVQKLGYGEYHENLNAQKVYNFLKRLPKYQKRLEKVKKTNNDGVVRELIYRIEKYSKR
;
A
#
# COMPACT_ATOMS: atom_id res chain seq x y z
N LYS A 1 -11.91 -6.66 25.78
CA LYS A 1 -13.23 -6.47 25.13
C LYS A 1 -13.08 -5.28 24.21
N ILE A 2 -13.28 -5.44 22.90
CA ILE A 2 -13.33 -4.36 21.94
C ILE A 2 -14.68 -3.68 22.13
N LYS A 3 -14.67 -2.37 22.43
CA LYS A 3 -15.91 -1.59 22.45
C LYS A 3 -16.56 -1.69 21.06
N PRO A 4 -17.87 -1.94 20.95
CA PRO A 4 -18.54 -1.87 19.67
C PRO A 4 -18.57 -0.40 19.21
N HIS A 5 -17.77 -0.07 18.22
CA HIS A 5 -17.90 1.19 17.51
C HIS A 5 -18.88 0.97 16.36
N GLY A 6 -19.98 1.71 16.38
CA GLY A 6 -21.00 1.65 15.36
C GLY A 6 -20.48 2.16 14.03
N ALA A 7 -20.82 1.48 12.98
CA ALA A 7 -20.83 2.05 11.65
C ALA A 7 -22.25 2.57 11.43
N GLY A 8 -22.37 3.81 11.06
CA GLY A 8 -23.55 4.60 10.80
C GLY A 8 -24.92 3.91 10.65
N CYS A 9 -25.95 4.66 10.81
CA CYS A 9 -27.38 4.32 10.95
C CYS A 9 -28.04 3.45 9.88
N TYR A 10 -27.31 2.60 9.20
CA TYR A 10 -27.89 1.86 8.05
C TYR A 10 -28.82 0.71 8.44
N GLY A 11 -29.02 0.50 9.71
CA GLY A 11 -29.99 -0.47 10.23
C GLY A 11 -29.56 -1.02 11.58
N ILE A 12 -30.12 -0.45 12.63
CA ILE A 12 -30.02 -0.98 13.98
C ILE A 12 -31.33 -1.71 14.27
N ILE A 13 -31.25 -3.00 14.57
CA ILE A 13 -32.40 -3.78 15.03
C ILE A 13 -32.18 -4.05 16.51
N ALA A 14 -33.04 -3.49 17.33
CA ALA A 14 -33.10 -3.71 18.78
C ALA A 14 -34.47 -4.25 19.22
N LYS A 15 -34.48 -5.02 20.28
CA LYS A 15 -35.73 -5.38 20.92
C LYS A 15 -36.37 -4.12 21.53
N LYS A 16 -37.69 -3.93 21.36
CA LYS A 16 -38.38 -2.71 21.79
C LYS A 16 -38.11 -2.37 23.25
N TYR A 17 -38.19 -3.35 24.14
CA TYR A 17 -37.96 -3.12 25.57
C TYR A 17 -36.53 -2.59 25.86
N LEU A 18 -35.49 -3.02 25.09
CA LEU A 18 -34.13 -2.51 25.24
C LEU A 18 -34.01 -1.08 24.74
N HIS A 19 -34.74 -0.72 23.67
CA HIS A 19 -34.83 0.65 23.20
C HIS A 19 -35.43 1.54 24.30
N ASP A 20 -36.55 1.13 24.86
CA ASP A 20 -37.28 1.87 25.91
C ASP A 20 -36.39 2.02 27.18
N GLU A 21 -35.76 0.94 27.62
CA GLU A 21 -34.84 0.93 28.76
C GLU A 21 -33.58 1.75 28.57
N CYS A 22 -33.12 1.95 27.34
CA CYS A 22 -31.95 2.79 27.03
C CYS A 22 -32.32 4.25 26.78
N GLY A 23 -33.62 4.60 26.80
CA GLY A 23 -34.11 5.93 26.54
C GLY A 23 -34.04 6.36 25.07
N GLY A 24 -34.01 5.40 24.13
CA GLY A 24 -33.96 5.70 22.69
C GLY A 24 -32.66 6.33 22.23
N PHE A 25 -32.73 7.10 21.15
CA PHE A 25 -31.61 7.94 20.68
C PHE A 25 -31.51 9.20 21.57
N ASP A 26 -30.28 9.64 21.81
CA ASP A 26 -30.01 10.89 22.52
C ASP A 26 -30.16 12.06 21.53
N GLU A 27 -31.30 12.75 21.59
CA GLU A 27 -31.62 13.87 20.68
C GLU A 27 -30.77 15.12 20.93
N SER A 28 -30.03 15.17 22.04
CA SER A 28 -29.06 16.25 22.29
C SER A 28 -27.77 16.10 21.48
N LEU A 29 -27.50 14.91 20.93
CA LEU A 29 -26.34 14.63 20.11
C LEU A 29 -26.61 15.02 18.66
N THR A 30 -25.83 15.95 18.17
CA THR A 30 -25.88 16.41 16.78
C THR A 30 -24.98 15.61 15.83
N PHE A 31 -24.15 14.71 16.38
CA PHE A 31 -23.29 13.80 15.63
C PHE A 31 -22.94 12.55 16.46
N GLY A 32 -23.03 11.37 15.83
CA GLY A 32 -22.68 10.09 16.47
C GLY A 32 -23.75 9.52 17.41
N GLU A 33 -25.00 9.95 17.26
CA GLU A 33 -26.18 9.50 18.02
C GLU A 33 -26.42 7.99 17.90
N ASP A 34 -26.10 7.44 16.74
CA ASP A 34 -26.16 6.01 16.46
C ASP A 34 -25.07 5.21 17.18
N THR A 35 -23.88 5.76 17.26
CA THR A 35 -22.74 5.15 17.98
C THR A 35 -23.02 5.13 19.48
N ASP A 36 -23.49 6.25 20.04
CA ASP A 36 -23.91 6.33 21.45
C ASP A 36 -25.03 5.32 21.77
N TYR A 37 -26.03 5.27 20.91
CA TYR A 37 -27.17 4.34 21.09
C TYR A 37 -26.68 2.88 21.07
N ILE A 38 -25.84 2.49 20.13
CA ILE A 38 -25.25 1.13 20.08
C ILE A 38 -24.41 0.84 21.32
N GLU A 39 -23.63 1.80 21.81
CA GLU A 39 -22.83 1.63 23.04
C GLU A 39 -23.70 1.42 24.26
N ARG A 40 -24.83 2.14 24.41
CA ARG A 40 -25.79 1.95 25.50
C ARG A 40 -26.48 0.59 25.44
N LEU A 41 -26.92 0.17 24.26
CA LEU A 41 -27.48 -1.15 24.03
C LEU A 41 -26.49 -2.28 24.33
N ALA A 42 -25.22 -2.13 23.89
CA ALA A 42 -24.19 -3.15 24.07
C ALA A 42 -23.75 -3.35 25.53
N LYS A 43 -24.05 -2.40 26.43
CA LYS A 43 -23.82 -2.55 27.87
C LYS A 43 -24.87 -3.49 28.51
N LYS A 44 -26.06 -3.57 27.92
CA LYS A 44 -27.20 -4.36 28.45
C LYS A 44 -27.28 -5.75 27.84
N GLU A 45 -27.02 -5.87 26.52
CA GLU A 45 -27.17 -7.13 25.78
C GLU A 45 -26.04 -7.35 24.77
N ARG A 46 -25.93 -8.58 24.26
CA ARG A 46 -24.87 -8.94 23.26
C ARG A 46 -25.20 -8.33 21.92
N PHE A 47 -24.35 -7.43 21.46
CA PHE A 47 -24.38 -6.86 20.12
C PHE A 47 -23.84 -7.85 19.08
N ARG A 48 -24.52 -7.97 17.92
CA ARG A 48 -24.08 -8.78 16.77
C ARG A 48 -24.23 -8.00 15.49
N VAL A 49 -23.24 -8.10 14.61
CA VAL A 49 -23.30 -7.57 13.25
C VAL A 49 -23.85 -8.64 12.31
N LEU A 50 -24.94 -8.32 11.60
CA LEU A 50 -25.50 -9.18 10.56
C LEU A 50 -24.62 -9.10 9.31
N ARG A 51 -23.85 -10.16 9.03
CA ARG A 51 -22.89 -10.17 7.91
C ARG A 51 -23.52 -10.43 6.54
N ASN A 52 -24.73 -11.00 6.52
CA ASN A 52 -25.41 -11.43 5.29
C ASN A 52 -26.52 -10.47 4.86
N ALA A 53 -26.82 -9.44 5.64
CA ALA A 53 -27.77 -8.40 5.26
C ALA A 53 -27.06 -7.34 4.40
N LYS A 54 -27.69 -6.96 3.29
CA LYS A 54 -27.25 -5.86 2.42
C LYS A 54 -28.30 -4.78 2.41
N ILE A 55 -27.90 -3.56 2.67
CA ILE A 55 -28.77 -2.37 2.60
C ILE A 55 -28.21 -1.48 1.50
N GLY A 56 -29.08 -1.02 0.60
CA GLY A 56 -28.75 -0.01 -0.38
C GLY A 56 -28.67 1.36 0.30
N VAL A 57 -27.55 2.04 0.15
CA VAL A 57 -27.32 3.36 0.74
C VAL A 57 -27.13 4.37 -0.37
N SER A 58 -27.77 5.55 -0.23
CA SER A 58 -27.57 6.65 -1.14
C SER A 58 -26.11 7.16 -1.06
N THR A 59 -25.49 7.37 -2.21
CA THR A 59 -24.14 7.98 -2.32
C THR A 59 -24.20 9.50 -2.42
N ARG A 60 -25.39 10.10 -2.34
CA ARG A 60 -25.62 11.54 -2.53
C ARG A 60 -24.66 12.39 -1.71
N ARG A 61 -24.48 12.07 -0.44
CA ARG A 61 -23.57 12.80 0.44
C ARG A 61 -22.11 12.72 0.04
N LEU A 62 -21.68 11.57 -0.51
CA LEU A 62 -20.36 11.39 -1.12
C LEU A 62 -20.18 12.27 -2.36
N GLU A 63 -21.25 12.50 -3.09
CA GLU A 63 -21.27 13.29 -4.32
C GLU A 63 -21.33 14.80 -4.02
N GLU A 64 -22.08 15.23 -2.99
CA GLU A 64 -22.26 16.63 -2.60
C GLU A 64 -21.12 17.18 -1.75
N GLU A 65 -20.71 16.47 -0.69
CA GLU A 65 -19.70 16.94 0.27
C GLU A 65 -18.26 16.50 -0.10
N GLY A 66 -18.13 15.47 -0.92
CA GLY A 66 -16.86 14.84 -1.30
C GLY A 66 -16.29 13.93 -0.21
N ILE A 67 -15.54 12.93 -0.64
CA ILE A 67 -14.99 11.90 0.25
C ILE A 67 -13.98 12.44 1.27
N THR A 68 -13.26 13.50 0.92
CA THR A 68 -12.27 14.15 1.80
C THR A 68 -12.90 14.79 3.01
N THR A 69 -14.02 15.48 2.82
CA THR A 69 -14.80 16.11 3.92
C THR A 69 -15.30 15.03 4.87
N LEU A 70 -15.85 13.93 4.33
CA LEU A 70 -16.32 12.81 5.13
C LEU A 70 -15.19 12.11 5.91
N ILE A 71 -14.03 11.89 5.28
CA ILE A 71 -12.85 11.31 5.96
C ILE A 71 -12.36 12.22 7.09
N GLN A 72 -12.35 13.54 6.89
CA GLN A 72 -11.95 14.50 7.93
C GLN A 72 -12.95 14.51 9.10
N GLN A 73 -14.25 14.55 8.80
CA GLN A 73 -15.31 14.51 9.81
C GLN A 73 -15.25 13.24 10.64
N TYR A 74 -15.24 12.06 9.99
CA TYR A 74 -15.16 10.77 10.68
C TYR A 74 -13.81 10.53 11.35
N GLY A 75 -12.71 11.02 10.77
CA GLY A 75 -11.38 10.94 11.35
C GLY A 75 -11.26 11.75 12.64
N LYS A 76 -11.79 12.98 12.64
CA LYS A 76 -11.81 13.86 13.82
C LYS A 76 -12.69 13.27 14.93
N SER A 77 -13.88 12.77 14.57
CA SER A 77 -14.77 12.08 15.51
C SER A 77 -14.11 10.86 16.13
N THR A 78 -13.47 10.01 15.33
CA THR A 78 -12.77 8.81 15.83
C THR A 78 -11.63 9.15 16.80
N ILE A 79 -10.91 10.24 16.55
CA ILE A 79 -9.83 10.72 17.44
C ILE A 79 -10.43 11.24 18.74
N ASN A 80 -11.52 12.02 18.67
CA ASN A 80 -12.20 12.55 19.85
C ASN A 80 -12.76 11.40 20.70
N ASP A 81 -13.39 10.40 20.10
CA ASP A 81 -13.89 9.20 20.79
C ASP A 81 -12.77 8.44 21.50
N PHE A 82 -11.60 8.33 20.85
CA PHE A 82 -10.42 7.70 21.44
C PHE A 82 -9.88 8.49 22.65
N LEU A 83 -10.00 9.83 22.61
CA LEU A 83 -9.62 10.74 23.70
C LEU A 83 -10.70 10.88 24.77
N GLY A 84 -11.86 10.19 24.63
CA GLY A 84 -13.01 10.27 25.54
C GLY A 84 -13.76 11.60 25.47
N LYS A 85 -13.60 12.35 24.37
CA LYS A 85 -14.31 13.61 24.10
C LYS A 85 -15.48 13.36 23.17
N ARG A 86 -16.64 13.96 23.45
CA ARG A 86 -17.77 14.00 22.49
C ARG A 86 -17.46 15.01 21.38
N THR A 87 -17.89 14.68 20.17
CA THR A 87 -17.72 15.54 18.99
C THR A 87 -19.04 16.21 18.67
N ASP A 88 -19.06 17.53 18.60
CA ASP A 88 -20.23 18.31 18.18
C ASP A 88 -20.25 18.48 16.64
N ALA A 89 -21.44 18.51 16.03
CA ALA A 89 -21.62 18.71 14.60
C ALA A 89 -21.07 20.04 14.11
N SER A 90 -21.12 21.10 14.95
CA SER A 90 -20.58 22.41 14.64
C SER A 90 -19.05 22.39 14.48
N GLU A 91 -18.35 21.55 15.23
CA GLU A 91 -16.90 21.37 15.10
C GLU A 91 -16.49 20.68 13.78
N LEU A 92 -17.44 20.01 13.12
CA LEU A 92 -17.22 19.23 11.90
C LEU A 92 -17.74 19.94 10.64
N ASN A 93 -18.33 21.15 10.75
CA ASN A 93 -19.11 21.77 9.68
C ASN A 93 -20.17 20.82 9.10
N TYR A 94 -20.85 20.09 9.97
CA TYR A 94 -21.80 19.05 9.60
C TYR A 94 -23.21 19.66 9.49
N ASN A 95 -23.77 19.68 8.28
CA ASN A 95 -25.15 20.12 8.05
C ASN A 95 -26.11 18.95 8.14
N PHE A 96 -26.96 18.94 9.14
CA PHE A 96 -28.09 18.02 9.27
C PHE A 96 -29.21 18.40 8.30
N GLY A 97 -29.53 17.49 7.38
CA GLY A 97 -30.83 17.42 6.76
C GLY A 97 -31.26 18.59 5.87
N HIS A 98 -30.90 18.52 4.61
CA HIS A 98 -31.73 19.15 3.58
C HIS A 98 -32.99 18.30 3.41
N GLY A 99 -34.14 18.78 3.91
CA GLY A 99 -35.43 18.17 3.66
C GLY A 99 -36.42 18.26 4.80
N LYS A 100 -36.71 19.46 5.27
CA LYS A 100 -38.02 19.76 5.85
C LYS A 100 -38.73 20.78 4.97
N GLU A 101 -39.02 20.41 3.73
CA GLU A 101 -40.21 20.94 3.09
C GLU A 101 -41.37 20.06 3.50
N LYS A 102 -42.31 20.62 4.29
CA LYS A 102 -43.61 20.03 4.53
C LYS A 102 -44.32 19.96 3.19
N ILE A 103 -44.57 18.75 2.69
CA ILE A 103 -45.45 18.54 1.53
C ILE A 103 -46.77 19.18 1.84
N THR A 104 -47.12 20.23 1.14
CA THR A 104 -48.39 20.93 1.28
C THR A 104 -49.45 20.17 0.49
N THR A 105 -50.71 20.26 0.95
CA THR A 105 -51.90 19.63 0.31
C THR A 105 -52.06 19.97 -1.18
N THR A 106 -51.46 21.04 -1.67
CA THR A 106 -51.43 21.45 -3.07
C THR A 106 -50.53 20.55 -3.92
N GLU A 107 -49.50 19.99 -3.36
CA GLU A 107 -48.55 19.08 -4.09
C GLU A 107 -49.15 17.68 -4.27
N LEU A 108 -50.01 17.22 -3.35
CA LEU A 108 -50.74 15.96 -3.51
C LEU A 108 -51.67 15.97 -4.71
N SER A 109 -52.33 17.10 -5.02
CA SER A 109 -53.18 17.23 -6.22
C SER A 109 -52.41 17.28 -7.52
N GLN A 110 -51.15 17.68 -7.50
CA GLN A 110 -50.23 17.60 -8.67
C GLN A 110 -49.72 16.17 -8.88
N PHE A 111 -49.56 15.38 -7.80
CA PHE A 111 -49.20 13.98 -7.87
C PHE A 111 -50.30 13.11 -8.51
N GLU A 112 -51.59 13.39 -8.20
CA GLU A 112 -52.72 12.69 -8.79
C GLU A 112 -52.89 13.00 -10.30
N LYS A 113 -52.71 14.25 -10.71
CA LYS A 113 -52.61 14.65 -12.14
C LYS A 113 -51.37 14.11 -12.87
N GLY A 114 -50.30 13.86 -12.12
CA GLY A 114 -49.10 13.18 -12.62
C GLY A 114 -49.33 11.70 -12.89
N ALA A 115 -50.15 11.02 -12.10
CA ALA A 115 -50.44 9.61 -12.26
C ALA A 115 -51.25 9.28 -13.54
N GLU A 116 -52.15 10.18 -13.97
CA GLU A 116 -52.88 10.04 -15.23
C GLU A 116 -51.97 10.27 -16.46
N ARG A 117 -50.97 11.13 -16.36
CA ARG A 117 -49.94 11.29 -17.43
C ARG A 117 -49.00 10.08 -17.52
N ILE A 118 -48.81 9.34 -16.43
CA ILE A 118 -47.94 8.15 -16.40
C ILE A 118 -48.52 6.98 -17.21
N ASN A 119 -49.85 6.86 -17.31
CA ASN A 119 -50.47 5.80 -18.13
C ASN A 119 -50.28 6.02 -19.66
N GLY A 120 -50.18 7.27 -20.15
CA GLY A 120 -49.78 7.56 -21.53
C GLY A 120 -48.29 7.41 -21.82
N ILE A 121 -47.43 7.41 -20.78
CA ILE A 121 -45.97 7.22 -20.88
C ILE A 121 -45.62 5.72 -20.88
N LYS A 122 -46.55 4.85 -20.44
CA LYS A 122 -46.26 3.41 -20.34
C LYS A 122 -46.06 2.74 -21.69
N GLU A 123 -46.81 3.11 -22.69
CA GLU A 123 -46.63 2.57 -24.07
C GLU A 123 -45.35 3.09 -24.72
N THR A 124 -45.00 4.37 -24.50
CA THR A 124 -43.71 4.94 -24.97
C THR A 124 -42.50 4.41 -24.15
N TYR A 125 -42.74 3.98 -22.93
CA TYR A 125 -41.68 3.42 -22.05
C TYR A 125 -41.35 1.97 -22.44
N ASP A 126 -42.38 1.17 -22.82
CA ASP A 126 -42.16 -0.22 -23.25
C ASP A 126 -41.43 -0.29 -24.62
N ASP A 127 -41.69 0.64 -25.56
CA ASP A 127 -40.95 0.76 -26.81
C ASP A 127 -39.50 1.27 -26.54
N SER A 128 -39.32 2.16 -25.58
CA SER A 128 -38.00 2.63 -25.13
C SER A 128 -37.24 1.55 -24.38
N LEU A 129 -37.91 0.70 -23.59
CA LEU A 129 -37.31 -0.46 -22.90
C LEU A 129 -36.86 -1.52 -23.88
N GLY A 130 -37.62 -1.76 -24.98
CA GLY A 130 -37.21 -2.63 -26.06
C GLY A 130 -35.92 -2.12 -26.75
N LYS A 131 -35.84 -0.82 -27.01
CA LYS A 131 -34.62 -0.18 -27.55
C LYS A 131 -33.46 -0.20 -26.57
N ILE A 132 -33.72 0.03 -25.27
CA ILE A 132 -32.70 -0.05 -24.19
C ILE A 132 -32.25 -1.50 -23.97
N GLN A 133 -33.13 -2.49 -24.09
CA GLN A 133 -32.74 -3.91 -24.05
C GLN A 133 -31.89 -4.33 -25.23
N ASN A 134 -32.20 -3.82 -26.41
CA ASN A 134 -31.39 -4.05 -27.64
C ASN A 134 -30.03 -3.34 -27.55
N VAL A 135 -29.98 -2.12 -26.99
CA VAL A 135 -28.71 -1.43 -26.68
C VAL A 135 -27.96 -2.14 -25.55
N ARG A 136 -28.65 -2.63 -24.51
CA ARG A 136 -28.03 -3.45 -23.45
C ARG A 136 -27.53 -4.81 -23.95
N SER A 137 -28.24 -5.47 -24.87
CA SER A 137 -27.75 -6.70 -25.50
C SER A 137 -26.60 -6.42 -26.46
N GLY A 138 -26.62 -5.31 -27.22
CA GLY A 138 -25.51 -4.81 -28.03
C GLY A 138 -24.29 -4.45 -27.15
N ILE A 139 -24.48 -3.74 -26.02
CA ILE A 139 -23.43 -3.43 -25.07
C ILE A 139 -22.93 -4.72 -24.36
N LYS A 140 -23.82 -5.67 -24.02
CA LYS A 140 -23.40 -6.99 -23.51
C LYS A 140 -22.62 -7.79 -24.55
N SER A 141 -22.95 -7.70 -25.85
CA SER A 141 -22.18 -8.35 -26.91
C SER A 141 -20.83 -7.67 -27.18
N MET A 142 -20.75 -6.34 -27.04
CA MET A 142 -19.48 -5.60 -27.07
C MET A 142 -18.61 -5.92 -25.82
N HIS A 143 -19.22 -6.12 -24.64
CA HIS A 143 -18.48 -6.55 -23.45
C HIS A 143 -17.99 -8.01 -23.53
N ARG A 144 -18.62 -8.87 -24.33
CA ARG A 144 -18.17 -10.26 -24.60
C ARG A 144 -16.90 -10.35 -25.44
N ARG A 145 -16.45 -9.26 -26.07
CA ARG A 145 -15.25 -9.22 -26.92
C ARG A 145 -14.00 -8.63 -26.24
N ARG A 146 -13.94 -8.50 -24.92
CA ARG A 146 -12.67 -8.19 -24.24
C ARG A 146 -11.72 -9.37 -24.41
N LYS A 147 -10.78 -9.22 -25.33
CA LYS A 147 -9.78 -10.24 -25.68
C LYS A 147 -8.80 -10.46 -24.52
N ARG A 148 -8.60 -9.43 -23.63
CA ARG A 148 -7.69 -9.46 -22.49
C ARG A 148 -8.37 -8.92 -21.23
N LYS A 149 -7.95 -9.42 -20.05
CA LYS A 149 -8.40 -8.88 -18.75
C LYS A 149 -7.66 -7.59 -18.45
N VAL A 150 -8.35 -6.65 -17.82
CA VAL A 150 -7.79 -5.38 -17.40
C VAL A 150 -7.28 -5.50 -15.95
N VAL A 151 -6.01 -5.25 -15.78
CA VAL A 151 -5.32 -5.27 -14.49
C VAL A 151 -4.85 -3.86 -14.14
N PHE A 152 -5.29 -3.34 -13.01
CA PHE A 152 -4.69 -2.16 -12.41
C PHE A 152 -3.55 -2.58 -11.51
N TYR A 153 -2.38 -2.02 -11.71
CA TYR A 153 -1.20 -2.28 -10.90
C TYR A 153 -0.75 -0.98 -10.22
N CYS A 154 -1.00 -0.89 -8.91
CA CYS A 154 -0.76 0.31 -8.13
C CYS A 154 0.51 0.14 -7.29
N VAL A 155 1.44 1.08 -7.44
CA VAL A 155 2.79 1.01 -6.87
C VAL A 155 3.02 2.19 -5.95
N CYS A 156 3.50 1.93 -4.74
CA CYS A 156 3.87 2.97 -3.78
C CYS A 156 4.97 3.87 -4.37
N GLY A 157 4.77 5.18 -4.31
CA GLY A 157 5.72 6.19 -4.80
C GLY A 157 6.99 6.31 -3.96
N GLU A 158 6.94 5.87 -2.71
CA GLU A 158 8.04 5.92 -1.76
C GLU A 158 9.07 4.82 -2.03
N GLY A 159 10.21 5.21 -2.56
CA GLY A 159 11.36 4.33 -2.73
C GLY A 159 11.37 3.55 -4.05
N MET A 160 12.53 3.58 -4.71
CA MET A 160 12.75 2.92 -6.00
C MET A 160 12.55 1.40 -5.97
N GLY A 161 12.70 0.77 -4.81
CA GLY A 161 12.54 -0.69 -4.67
C GLY A 161 11.16 -1.20 -5.08
N HIS A 162 10.09 -0.42 -4.83
CA HIS A 162 8.73 -0.73 -5.26
C HIS A 162 8.60 -0.65 -6.79
N ALA A 163 9.09 0.42 -7.39
CA ALA A 163 9.04 0.62 -8.83
C ALA A 163 9.84 -0.47 -9.58
N ILE A 164 11.06 -0.75 -9.12
CA ILE A 164 11.95 -1.76 -9.72
C ILE A 164 11.30 -3.14 -9.73
N ARG A 165 10.84 -3.66 -8.57
CA ARG A 165 10.24 -5.00 -8.53
C ARG A 165 8.91 -5.08 -9.27
N SER A 166 8.11 -4.00 -9.23
CA SER A 166 6.86 -3.92 -9.97
C SER A 166 7.07 -3.91 -11.48
N SER A 167 8.10 -3.21 -11.98
CA SER A 167 8.43 -3.21 -13.41
C SER A 167 8.77 -4.61 -13.91
N VAL A 168 9.52 -5.40 -13.14
CA VAL A 168 9.84 -6.80 -13.48
C VAL A 168 8.56 -7.65 -13.62
N ILE A 169 7.63 -7.50 -12.69
CA ILE A 169 6.37 -8.26 -12.73
C ILE A 169 5.50 -7.80 -13.90
N VAL A 170 5.36 -6.49 -14.10
CA VAL A 170 4.53 -5.94 -15.18
C VAL A 170 5.06 -6.36 -16.54
N ASP A 171 6.37 -6.32 -16.74
CA ASP A 171 6.99 -6.78 -17.99
C ASP A 171 6.64 -8.24 -18.32
N ARG A 172 6.57 -9.10 -17.31
CA ARG A 172 6.23 -10.52 -17.45
C ARG A 172 4.74 -10.82 -17.66
N ILE A 173 3.84 -9.85 -17.41
CA ILE A 173 2.38 -10.06 -17.54
C ILE A 173 1.71 -9.17 -18.59
N LYS A 174 2.39 -8.12 -19.10
CA LYS A 174 1.83 -7.14 -20.05
C LYS A 174 1.33 -7.76 -21.37
N ASP A 175 1.94 -8.85 -21.81
CA ASP A 175 1.52 -9.53 -23.04
C ASP A 175 0.23 -10.34 -22.86
N LYS A 176 -0.07 -10.73 -21.64
CA LYS A 176 -1.26 -11.51 -21.30
C LYS A 176 -2.45 -10.65 -20.90
N TYR A 177 -2.20 -9.49 -20.28
CA TYR A 177 -3.23 -8.61 -19.72
C TYR A 177 -3.09 -7.18 -20.24
N ASP A 178 -4.19 -6.44 -20.22
CA ASP A 178 -4.18 -4.99 -20.41
C ASP A 178 -3.84 -4.36 -19.05
N VAL A 179 -2.54 -4.08 -18.83
CA VAL A 179 -2.03 -3.57 -17.57
C VAL A 179 -2.01 -2.04 -17.59
N TYR A 180 -2.57 -1.42 -16.55
CA TYR A 180 -2.54 0.01 -16.30
C TYR A 180 -1.84 0.26 -14.97
N LEU A 181 -0.75 1.00 -15.01
CA LEU A 181 0.09 1.31 -13.87
C LEU A 181 -0.34 2.63 -13.21
N PHE A 182 -0.30 2.65 -11.89
CA PHE A 182 -0.58 3.85 -11.10
C PHE A 182 0.50 4.02 -10.04
N SER A 183 1.12 5.19 -10.01
CA SER A 183 2.18 5.50 -9.03
C SER A 183 2.33 7.00 -8.84
N SER A 184 3.22 7.42 -7.96
CA SER A 184 3.56 8.81 -7.69
C SER A 184 5.08 9.01 -7.63
N ASP A 185 5.48 10.27 -7.66
CA ASP A 185 6.86 10.69 -7.43
C ASP A 185 7.89 9.95 -8.30
N ARG A 186 9.07 9.67 -7.78
CA ARG A 186 10.15 8.98 -8.52
C ARG A 186 9.77 7.60 -9.06
N ALA A 187 8.85 6.91 -8.41
CA ALA A 187 8.36 5.63 -8.90
C ALA A 187 7.50 5.80 -10.16
N TYR A 188 6.71 6.90 -10.22
CA TYR A 188 5.98 7.27 -11.44
C TYR A 188 6.94 7.55 -12.59
N ASP A 189 7.95 8.40 -12.38
CA ASP A 189 8.93 8.75 -13.42
C ASP A 189 9.62 7.51 -13.99
N TYR A 190 10.07 6.62 -13.10
CA TYR A 190 10.74 5.37 -13.50
C TYR A 190 9.82 4.43 -14.30
N LEU A 191 8.58 4.26 -13.86
CA LEU A 191 7.63 3.38 -14.55
C LEU A 191 7.19 3.99 -15.89
N ASN A 192 6.97 5.31 -15.92
CA ASN A 192 6.56 6.04 -17.13
C ASN A 192 7.66 6.05 -18.20
N SER A 193 8.94 5.93 -17.81
CA SER A 193 10.04 5.76 -18.78
C SER A 193 10.09 4.36 -19.42
N LYS A 194 9.38 3.37 -18.85
CA LYS A 194 9.43 1.96 -19.28
C LYS A 194 8.12 1.42 -19.87
N PHE A 195 6.97 2.07 -19.61
CA PHE A 195 5.65 1.57 -19.99
C PHE A 195 4.73 2.70 -20.47
N ASP A 196 3.86 2.42 -21.45
CA ASP A 196 2.97 3.40 -22.07
C ASP A 196 1.74 3.76 -21.20
N ASN A 197 1.21 2.81 -20.43
CA ASN A 197 -0.04 2.96 -19.68
C ASN A 197 0.22 3.28 -18.21
N VAL A 198 0.97 4.35 -17.92
CA VAL A 198 1.29 4.79 -16.58
C VAL A 198 0.54 6.08 -16.25
N TYR A 199 -0.08 6.11 -15.09
CA TYR A 199 -0.88 7.25 -14.62
C TYR A 199 -0.36 7.72 -13.28
N GLU A 200 -0.15 9.02 -13.18
CA GLU A 200 0.22 9.63 -11.94
C GLU A 200 -0.97 9.72 -10.99
N ILE A 201 -0.74 9.32 -9.75
CA ILE A 201 -1.65 9.48 -8.62
C ILE A 201 -0.94 10.30 -7.53
N GLY A 202 -1.70 11.02 -6.71
CA GLY A 202 -1.10 11.79 -5.63
C GLY A 202 -0.30 10.90 -4.69
N GLY A 203 0.94 11.31 -4.39
CA GLY A 203 1.80 10.59 -3.46
C GLY A 203 1.39 10.79 -2.00
N PHE A 204 1.51 9.73 -1.21
CA PHE A 204 1.49 9.82 0.25
C PHE A 204 2.95 9.87 0.72
N ASN A 205 3.50 11.09 0.82
CA ASN A 205 4.90 11.26 1.19
C ASN A 205 5.07 11.14 2.70
N THR A 206 5.87 10.19 3.14
CA THR A 206 6.32 10.12 4.54
C THR A 206 7.22 11.31 4.84
N VAL A 207 6.83 12.14 5.81
CA VAL A 207 7.65 13.30 6.22
C VAL A 207 8.76 12.82 7.14
N TYR A 208 9.99 12.88 6.65
CA TYR A 208 11.19 12.68 7.48
C TYR A 208 11.60 14.01 8.11
N ILE A 209 11.59 14.10 9.43
CA ILE A 209 12.14 15.23 10.19
C ILE A 209 13.35 14.71 10.95
N ASN A 210 14.54 15.24 10.66
CA ASN A 210 15.81 14.86 11.29
C ASN A 210 16.08 13.35 11.26
N ASN A 211 15.90 12.72 10.10
CA ASN A 211 16.06 11.28 9.90
C ASN A 211 15.21 10.39 10.84
N LYS A 212 14.19 10.96 11.49
CA LYS A 212 13.19 10.24 12.28
C LYS A 212 11.85 10.33 11.57
N VAL A 213 11.24 9.18 11.32
CA VAL A 213 9.85 9.13 10.85
C VAL A 213 8.95 9.67 11.97
N ASN A 214 8.29 10.79 11.74
CA ASN A 214 7.32 11.35 12.70
C ASN A 214 5.90 11.07 12.20
N ASP A 215 5.36 9.90 12.58
CA ASP A 215 4.16 9.32 11.96
C ASP A 215 2.87 10.05 12.28
N ILE A 216 2.71 10.55 13.51
CA ILE A 216 1.50 11.28 13.89
C ILE A 216 1.46 12.61 13.14
N LYS A 217 2.62 13.30 13.03
CA LYS A 217 2.75 14.47 12.18
C LYS A 217 2.65 14.12 10.69
N THR A 218 3.20 12.99 10.25
CA THR A 218 3.15 12.55 8.84
C THR A 218 1.72 12.33 8.38
N PHE A 219 0.90 11.61 9.15
CA PHE A 219 -0.50 11.37 8.82
C PHE A 219 -1.36 12.65 8.96
N ALA A 220 -1.17 13.40 10.04
CA ALA A 220 -1.86 14.67 10.25
C ALA A 220 -1.38 15.76 9.29
N ASP A 221 -0.09 15.82 8.96
CA ASP A 221 0.47 16.78 8.01
C ASP A 221 0.17 16.40 6.56
N ALA A 222 0.08 15.12 6.21
CA ALA A 222 -0.40 14.67 4.91
C ALA A 222 -1.86 15.09 4.70
N LEU A 223 -2.70 14.89 5.72
CA LEU A 223 -4.11 15.36 5.69
C LEU A 223 -4.23 16.88 5.71
N ARG A 224 -3.34 17.60 6.42
CA ARG A 224 -3.44 19.04 6.64
C ARG A 224 -2.74 19.86 5.57
N ARG A 225 -1.58 19.41 5.06
CA ARG A 225 -0.77 20.16 4.09
C ARG A 225 -1.12 19.88 2.63
N ASN A 226 -1.78 18.73 2.34
CA ASN A 226 -2.06 18.37 0.96
C ASN A 226 -3.42 17.65 0.77
N PRO A 227 -4.54 18.22 1.25
CA PRO A 227 -5.86 17.64 0.99
C PRO A 227 -6.15 17.57 -0.52
N THR A 228 -5.58 18.47 -1.30
CA THR A 228 -5.72 18.50 -2.76
C THR A 228 -5.03 17.30 -3.43
N ASN A 229 -3.83 16.91 -3.02
CA ASN A 229 -3.11 15.79 -3.60
C ASN A 229 -3.78 14.44 -3.27
N ILE A 230 -4.30 14.30 -2.05
CA ILE A 230 -5.06 13.10 -1.66
C ILE A 230 -6.33 12.98 -2.49
N LYS A 231 -7.05 14.10 -2.66
CA LYS A 231 -8.26 14.17 -3.49
C LYS A 231 -7.94 13.82 -4.94
N VAL A 232 -6.93 14.45 -5.51
CA VAL A 232 -6.52 14.23 -6.92
C VAL A 232 -6.05 12.79 -7.13
N GLY A 233 -5.23 12.25 -6.22
CA GLY A 233 -4.72 10.88 -6.34
C GLY A 233 -5.83 9.82 -6.31
N TYR A 234 -6.74 9.95 -5.34
CA TYR A 234 -7.90 9.07 -5.27
C TYR A 234 -8.83 9.23 -6.49
N GLU A 235 -9.16 10.48 -6.87
CA GLU A 235 -10.07 10.76 -7.98
C GLU A 235 -9.54 10.23 -9.30
N ASN A 236 -8.25 10.39 -9.58
CA ASN A 236 -7.64 9.90 -10.82
C ASN A 236 -7.77 8.38 -10.92
N LEU A 237 -7.40 7.64 -9.88
CA LEU A 237 -7.53 6.20 -9.84
C LEU A 237 -9.01 5.76 -9.93
N TYR A 238 -9.90 6.45 -9.20
CA TYR A 238 -11.33 6.15 -9.20
C TYR A 238 -11.99 6.39 -10.57
N LYS A 239 -11.70 7.55 -11.21
CA LYS A 239 -12.19 7.89 -12.55
C LYS A 239 -11.74 6.86 -13.59
N LYS A 240 -10.45 6.47 -13.55
CA LYS A 240 -9.92 5.41 -14.43
C LYS A 240 -10.56 4.05 -14.14
N ALA A 241 -10.79 3.69 -12.88
CA ALA A 241 -11.48 2.46 -12.54
C ALA A 241 -12.96 2.43 -12.99
N ARG A 242 -13.62 3.59 -13.02
CA ARG A 242 -14.97 3.72 -13.59
C ARG A 242 -14.96 3.56 -15.11
N GLN A 243 -13.99 4.14 -15.77
CA GLN A 243 -13.85 4.14 -17.24
C GLN A 243 -13.42 2.76 -17.77
N LEU A 244 -12.35 2.21 -17.24
CA LEU A 244 -11.68 1.01 -17.73
C LEU A 244 -12.23 -0.28 -17.11
N ARG A 245 -12.93 -0.19 -15.99
CA ARG A 245 -13.56 -1.32 -15.26
C ARG A 245 -12.60 -2.48 -15.07
N PRO A 246 -11.54 -2.33 -14.29
CA PRO A 246 -10.54 -3.39 -14.09
C PRO A 246 -11.16 -4.64 -13.49
N ASP A 247 -10.69 -5.79 -13.93
CA ASP A 247 -11.10 -7.09 -13.45
C ASP A 247 -10.47 -7.39 -12.07
N VAL A 248 -9.29 -6.83 -11.82
CA VAL A 248 -8.54 -6.97 -10.56
C VAL A 248 -7.62 -5.77 -10.35
N ILE A 249 -7.37 -5.44 -9.10
CA ILE A 249 -6.33 -4.48 -8.70
C ILE A 249 -5.22 -5.26 -7.99
N VAL A 250 -3.97 -5.07 -8.44
CA VAL A 250 -2.75 -5.51 -7.75
C VAL A 250 -2.14 -4.29 -7.07
N THR A 251 -1.75 -4.41 -5.82
CA THR A 251 -1.10 -3.32 -5.09
C THR A 251 0.26 -3.76 -4.56
N ASP A 252 1.28 -2.95 -4.84
CA ASP A 252 2.55 -2.97 -4.14
C ASP A 252 2.56 -1.82 -3.13
N PHE A 253 1.87 -2.04 -2.01
CA PHE A 253 1.79 -1.15 -0.85
C PHE A 253 1.23 0.25 -1.16
N GLU A 254 0.29 0.36 -2.10
CA GLU A 254 -0.36 1.62 -2.46
C GLU A 254 -1.76 1.73 -1.81
N ILE A 255 -2.01 2.83 -1.08
CA ILE A 255 -3.21 2.99 -0.23
C ILE A 255 -4.49 3.24 -1.04
N TYR A 256 -4.43 4.03 -2.12
CA TYR A 256 -5.62 4.35 -2.93
C TYR A 256 -6.17 3.12 -3.65
N ALA A 257 -5.30 2.16 -3.98
CA ALA A 257 -5.69 0.86 -4.52
C ALA A 257 -6.71 0.15 -3.62
N THR A 258 -6.46 0.15 -2.31
CA THR A 258 -7.36 -0.43 -1.31
C THR A 258 -8.71 0.29 -1.26
N MET A 259 -8.68 1.61 -1.28
CA MET A 259 -9.90 2.44 -1.22
C MET A 259 -10.77 2.21 -2.44
N VAL A 260 -10.19 2.30 -3.65
CA VAL A 260 -10.92 2.10 -4.91
C VAL A 260 -11.42 0.66 -5.04
N ALA A 261 -10.59 -0.34 -4.70
CA ALA A 261 -10.99 -1.74 -4.71
C ALA A 261 -12.22 -2.00 -3.83
N LYS A 262 -12.23 -1.44 -2.63
CA LYS A 262 -13.34 -1.58 -1.66
C LYS A 262 -14.62 -0.91 -2.16
N ILE A 263 -14.53 0.34 -2.61
CA ILE A 263 -15.70 1.13 -3.05
C ILE A 263 -16.31 0.54 -4.33
N ARG A 264 -15.47 0.09 -5.25
CA ARG A 264 -15.92 -0.47 -6.54
C ARG A 264 -16.21 -1.96 -6.51
N GLY A 265 -15.94 -2.63 -5.38
CA GLY A 265 -16.10 -4.09 -5.26
C GLY A 265 -15.14 -4.89 -6.14
N ILE A 266 -13.99 -4.30 -6.50
CA ILE A 266 -12.97 -4.94 -7.34
C ILE A 266 -12.07 -5.82 -6.47
N PRO A 267 -11.75 -7.06 -6.88
CA PRO A 267 -10.82 -7.90 -6.17
C PRO A 267 -9.45 -7.25 -6.03
N LEU A 268 -8.87 -7.26 -4.83
CA LEU A 268 -7.54 -6.72 -4.52
C LEU A 268 -6.57 -7.85 -4.24
N ILE A 269 -5.40 -7.83 -4.86
CA ILE A 269 -4.25 -8.69 -4.60
C ILE A 269 -3.11 -7.81 -4.07
N SER A 270 -2.50 -8.17 -2.95
CA SER A 270 -1.28 -7.52 -2.44
C SER A 270 -0.07 -8.33 -2.88
N LEU A 271 0.91 -7.68 -3.50
CA LEU A 271 2.19 -8.28 -3.88
C LEU A 271 3.31 -7.36 -3.39
N ASP A 272 3.93 -7.71 -2.28
CA ASP A 272 4.97 -6.89 -1.64
C ASP A 272 5.80 -7.71 -0.63
N ASN A 273 6.85 -7.09 -0.07
CA ASN A 273 7.65 -7.65 1.01
C ASN A 273 7.25 -7.12 2.39
N ILE A 274 6.62 -5.94 2.47
CA ILE A 274 6.35 -5.24 3.74
C ILE A 274 5.37 -6.01 4.61
N HIS A 275 4.38 -6.66 4.01
CA HIS A 275 3.40 -7.47 4.74
C HIS A 275 4.00 -8.70 5.42
N MET A 276 5.28 -9.03 5.22
CA MET A 276 5.99 -10.01 6.04
C MET A 276 5.82 -9.69 7.53
N ILE A 277 5.89 -8.41 7.91
CA ILE A 277 5.77 -7.93 9.29
C ILE A 277 4.41 -8.29 9.91
N THR A 278 3.33 -8.27 9.13
CA THR A 278 1.97 -8.49 9.62
C THR A 278 1.45 -9.92 9.41
N GLN A 279 1.87 -10.60 8.33
CA GLN A 279 1.34 -11.89 7.93
C GLN A 279 2.15 -13.08 8.48
N THR A 280 3.39 -12.87 8.89
CA THR A 280 4.29 -13.95 9.32
C THR A 280 4.76 -13.81 10.77
N LYS A 281 5.31 -14.90 11.32
CA LYS A 281 5.98 -14.92 12.64
C LYS A 281 7.45 -14.53 12.43
N ILE A 282 7.75 -13.23 12.37
CA ILE A 282 9.11 -12.73 12.27
C ILE A 282 9.82 -12.74 13.63
N ASP A 283 11.14 -12.99 13.60
CA ASP A 283 12.04 -12.61 14.67
C ASP A 283 12.62 -11.23 14.37
N TYR A 284 12.92 -10.47 15.41
CA TYR A 284 13.46 -9.12 15.30
C TYR A 284 14.22 -8.72 16.58
N PRO A 285 15.11 -7.72 16.53
CA PRO A 285 15.80 -7.24 17.72
C PRO A 285 14.79 -6.63 18.71
N LYS A 286 14.80 -7.12 19.97
CA LYS A 286 13.80 -6.75 20.98
C LYS A 286 13.79 -5.27 21.35
N ASN A 287 14.93 -4.60 21.23
CA ASN A 287 15.07 -3.14 21.44
C ASN A 287 14.27 -2.32 20.41
N HIS A 288 13.86 -2.90 19.28
CA HIS A 288 13.02 -2.26 18.25
C HIS A 288 11.53 -2.62 18.35
N LEU A 289 11.04 -3.02 19.52
CA LEU A 289 9.62 -3.39 19.71
C LEU A 289 8.66 -2.23 19.37
N ALA A 290 8.99 -1.01 19.79
CA ALA A 290 8.15 0.17 19.56
C ALA A 290 8.02 0.46 18.06
N GLU A 291 9.14 0.44 17.31
CA GLU A 291 9.17 0.64 15.86
C GLU A 291 8.42 -0.48 15.12
N MET A 292 8.54 -1.71 15.58
CA MET A 292 7.80 -2.85 15.05
C MET A 292 6.28 -2.69 15.24
N LEU A 293 5.83 -2.26 16.42
CA LEU A 293 4.40 -2.04 16.68
C LEU A 293 3.85 -0.90 15.81
N LYS A 294 4.63 0.18 15.66
CA LYS A 294 4.36 1.30 14.82
C LYS A 294 4.24 0.87 13.36
N ALA A 295 5.25 0.18 12.81
CA ALA A 295 5.22 -0.35 11.45
C ALA A 295 3.99 -1.25 11.21
N LYS A 296 3.67 -2.14 12.14
CA LYS A 296 2.45 -2.97 12.05
C LYS A 296 1.16 -2.16 11.98
N SER A 297 1.07 -1.07 12.72
CA SER A 297 -0.10 -0.19 12.71
C SER A 297 -0.27 0.44 11.33
N VAL A 298 0.79 1.06 10.79
CA VAL A 298 0.78 1.67 9.46
C VAL A 298 0.43 0.64 8.37
N ILE A 299 1.10 -0.51 8.35
CA ILE A 299 0.88 -1.55 7.35
C ILE A 299 -0.59 -2.01 7.31
N LYS A 300 -1.25 -2.12 8.47
CA LYS A 300 -2.65 -2.53 8.54
C LYS A 300 -3.63 -1.50 7.98
N THR A 301 -3.25 -0.23 7.92
CA THR A 301 -4.10 0.84 7.37
C THR A 301 -3.94 0.99 5.85
N TYR A 302 -2.78 0.64 5.30
CA TYR A 302 -2.49 0.81 3.87
C TYR A 302 -3.19 -0.24 3.00
N VAL A 303 -3.11 -1.51 3.35
CA VAL A 303 -3.74 -2.58 2.56
C VAL A 303 -4.76 -3.35 3.40
N ILE A 304 -6.03 -3.09 3.14
CA ILE A 304 -7.15 -3.63 3.94
C ILE A 304 -7.81 -4.78 3.19
N LYS A 305 -7.80 -5.98 3.80
CA LYS A 305 -8.53 -7.19 3.35
C LYS A 305 -8.35 -7.54 1.87
N PRO A 306 -7.13 -7.65 1.35
CA PRO A 306 -6.94 -8.18 0.01
C PRO A 306 -7.42 -9.65 -0.06
N LYS A 307 -7.70 -10.13 -1.26
CA LYS A 307 -8.04 -11.54 -1.50
C LYS A 307 -6.90 -12.48 -1.13
N VAL A 308 -5.65 -12.02 -1.31
CA VAL A 308 -4.43 -12.74 -0.94
C VAL A 308 -3.29 -11.76 -0.79
N HIS A 309 -2.33 -12.06 0.12
CA HIS A 309 -1.02 -11.45 0.16
C HIS A 309 -0.01 -12.41 -0.51
N ILE A 310 0.60 -11.99 -1.61
CA ILE A 310 1.75 -12.64 -2.21
C ILE A 310 2.98 -11.95 -1.64
N LEU A 311 3.65 -12.62 -0.73
CA LEU A 311 4.80 -12.09 -0.02
C LEU A 311 6.08 -12.49 -0.73
N THR A 312 7.03 -11.56 -0.88
CA THR A 312 8.35 -11.86 -1.40
C THR A 312 9.40 -11.64 -0.31
N SER A 313 10.35 -12.57 -0.16
CA SER A 313 11.36 -12.48 0.88
C SER A 313 12.59 -13.34 0.60
N PHE A 314 13.76 -12.91 1.08
CA PHE A 314 14.99 -13.70 1.11
C PHE A 314 15.13 -14.52 2.41
N PHE A 315 14.18 -14.41 3.34
CA PHE A 315 14.06 -15.22 4.55
C PHE A 315 12.64 -15.76 4.66
N TYR A 316 12.48 -16.93 5.29
CA TYR A 316 11.24 -17.71 5.19
C TYR A 316 10.63 -17.99 6.57
N PRO A 317 10.06 -16.98 7.26
CA PRO A 317 9.35 -17.19 8.50
C PRO A 317 7.99 -17.87 8.26
N ARG A 318 7.49 -18.53 9.27
CA ARG A 318 6.20 -19.19 9.24
C ARG A 318 5.06 -18.21 9.06
N ILE A 319 4.16 -18.44 8.11
CA ILE A 319 2.92 -17.65 7.95
C ILE A 319 2.05 -17.89 9.20
N LYS A 320 1.44 -16.82 9.71
CA LYS A 320 0.54 -16.90 10.86
C LYS A 320 -0.73 -17.70 10.52
N PRO A 321 -1.31 -18.46 11.46
CA PRO A 321 -2.59 -19.15 11.24
C PRO A 321 -3.68 -18.20 10.74
N ARG A 322 -4.59 -18.72 9.92
CA ARG A 322 -5.75 -18.00 9.36
C ARG A 322 -5.40 -16.78 8.50
N LYS A 323 -4.17 -16.66 8.02
CA LYS A 323 -3.76 -15.64 7.05
C LYS A 323 -3.84 -16.18 5.63
N ASN A 324 -4.48 -15.42 4.74
CA ASN A 324 -4.47 -15.73 3.31
C ASN A 324 -3.23 -15.10 2.67
N ALA A 325 -2.11 -15.74 2.84
CA ALA A 325 -0.82 -15.32 2.34
C ALA A 325 -0.05 -16.50 1.77
N VAL A 326 0.79 -16.23 0.78
CA VAL A 326 1.77 -17.16 0.21
C VAL A 326 3.12 -16.47 0.17
N LEU A 327 4.20 -17.25 0.25
CA LEU A 327 5.56 -16.72 0.36
C LEU A 327 6.42 -17.24 -0.78
N TYR A 328 7.08 -16.32 -1.48
CA TYR A 328 7.94 -16.56 -2.62
C TYR A 328 9.34 -15.95 -2.40
N PRO A 329 10.36 -16.42 -3.16
CA PRO A 329 11.65 -15.74 -3.23
C PRO A 329 11.51 -14.27 -3.66
N PRO A 330 12.54 -13.44 -3.41
CA PRO A 330 12.54 -12.04 -3.85
C PRO A 330 12.40 -11.93 -5.37
N ILE A 331 11.78 -10.84 -5.81
CA ILE A 331 11.78 -10.44 -7.22
C ILE A 331 13.12 -9.76 -7.51
N ILE A 332 13.84 -10.27 -8.49
CA ILE A 332 15.14 -9.79 -8.92
C ILE A 332 15.03 -9.24 -10.34
N ARG A 333 15.72 -8.15 -10.65
CA ARG A 333 15.80 -7.61 -12.03
C ARG A 333 16.33 -8.68 -12.99
N GLU A 334 15.74 -8.77 -14.18
CA GLU A 334 16.10 -9.80 -15.17
C GLU A 334 17.57 -9.70 -15.58
N ASP A 335 18.12 -8.49 -15.62
CA ASP A 335 19.53 -8.28 -15.97
C ASP A 335 20.45 -8.76 -14.84
N ILE A 336 20.10 -8.54 -13.59
CA ILE A 336 20.82 -9.12 -12.43
C ILE A 336 20.75 -10.66 -12.43
N LEU A 337 19.61 -11.24 -12.83
CA LEU A 337 19.49 -12.71 -12.91
C LEU A 337 20.43 -13.35 -13.93
N LYS A 338 20.82 -12.60 -14.98
CA LYS A 338 21.74 -13.05 -16.02
C LYS A 338 23.23 -12.93 -15.63
N LEU A 339 23.51 -12.13 -14.59
CA LEU A 339 24.88 -11.90 -14.16
C LEU A 339 25.45 -13.07 -13.37
N GLU A 340 26.73 -13.35 -13.59
CA GLU A 340 27.49 -14.22 -12.72
C GLU A 340 28.40 -13.38 -11.81
N PRO A 341 28.54 -13.78 -10.52
CA PRO A 341 29.45 -13.09 -9.61
C PRO A 341 30.88 -13.11 -10.15
N LYS A 342 31.55 -11.96 -10.14
CA LYS A 342 32.95 -11.82 -10.50
C LYS A 342 33.75 -11.49 -9.24
N GLU A 343 35.04 -11.84 -9.21
CA GLU A 343 35.96 -11.41 -8.16
C GLU A 343 36.49 -10.02 -8.49
N GLY A 344 36.41 -9.10 -7.55
CA GLY A 344 36.94 -7.75 -7.65
C GLY A 344 37.37 -7.23 -6.29
N ASN A 345 38.03 -6.07 -6.26
CA ASN A 345 38.65 -5.55 -5.04
C ASN A 345 37.86 -4.39 -4.39
N HIS A 346 36.83 -3.88 -5.05
CA HIS A 346 36.04 -2.76 -4.54
C HIS A 346 34.85 -3.20 -3.71
N ILE A 347 34.35 -2.27 -2.92
CA ILE A 347 33.14 -2.42 -2.08
C ILE A 347 32.11 -1.41 -2.56
N ILE A 348 30.90 -1.87 -2.86
CA ILE A 348 29.79 -0.94 -3.16
C ILE A 348 29.23 -0.37 -1.86
N VAL A 349 29.03 0.94 -1.87
CA VAL A 349 28.29 1.68 -0.83
C VAL A 349 27.04 2.26 -1.46
N TYR A 350 25.87 1.71 -1.11
CA TYR A 350 24.59 2.19 -1.61
C TYR A 350 23.82 2.88 -0.48
N GLN A 351 23.86 4.20 -0.47
CA GLN A 351 23.27 5.03 0.58
C GLN A 351 22.44 6.16 -0.05
N THR A 352 21.18 6.27 0.29
CA THR A 352 20.25 7.23 -0.33
C THR A 352 19.90 8.42 0.57
N SER A 353 20.42 8.48 1.80
CA SER A 353 20.15 9.53 2.76
C SER A 353 21.21 10.63 2.70
N LYS A 354 20.79 11.91 2.67
CA LYS A 354 21.70 13.07 2.71
C LYS A 354 22.60 13.10 3.96
N GLU A 355 22.18 12.51 5.07
CA GLU A 355 23.00 12.39 6.28
C GLU A 355 24.09 11.35 6.19
N SER A 356 24.03 10.48 5.17
CA SER A 356 25.03 9.46 4.89
C SER A 356 26.39 10.04 4.45
N VAL A 357 26.47 11.32 4.10
CA VAL A 357 27.75 11.98 3.75
C VAL A 357 28.76 11.85 4.89
N LYS A 358 28.37 12.16 6.14
CA LYS A 358 29.22 11.98 7.31
C LYS A 358 29.57 10.52 7.60
N LEU A 359 28.68 9.65 7.18
CA LEU A 359 28.81 8.21 7.36
C LEU A 359 29.85 7.66 6.39
N VAL A 360 29.73 8.02 5.11
CA VAL A 360 30.62 7.56 4.03
C VAL A 360 32.03 8.11 4.24
N SER A 361 32.19 9.35 4.71
CA SER A 361 33.51 9.95 4.99
C SER A 361 34.35 9.13 6.01
N ARG A 362 33.71 8.36 6.88
CA ARG A 362 34.42 7.46 7.82
C ARG A 362 35.14 6.31 7.12
N LEU A 363 34.70 5.94 5.91
CA LEU A 363 35.33 4.89 5.11
C LEU A 363 36.69 5.31 4.56
N LYS A 364 36.98 6.60 4.49
CA LYS A 364 38.31 7.13 4.12
C LYS A 364 39.45 6.64 5.03
N ALA A 365 39.11 6.30 6.28
CA ALA A 365 40.09 5.74 7.22
C ALA A 365 40.61 4.35 6.81
N LEU A 366 39.88 3.65 5.92
CA LEU A 366 40.25 2.33 5.41
C LEU A 366 41.01 2.49 4.08
N LYS A 367 42.22 3.01 4.16
CA LYS A 367 43.04 3.43 2.99
C LYS A 367 43.35 2.31 2.00
N ASP A 368 43.42 1.07 2.47
CA ASP A 368 43.70 -0.12 1.66
C ASP A 368 42.47 -0.65 0.90
N GLU A 369 41.29 -0.05 1.13
CA GLU A 369 40.05 -0.46 0.53
C GLU A 369 39.53 0.56 -0.48
N GLN A 370 38.95 0.11 -1.59
CA GLN A 370 38.34 0.96 -2.61
C GLN A 370 36.81 0.88 -2.50
N PHE A 371 36.15 2.02 -2.49
CA PHE A 371 34.71 2.12 -2.38
C PHE A 371 34.09 2.80 -3.61
N ILE A 372 33.11 2.16 -4.23
CA ILE A 372 32.24 2.78 -5.24
C ILE A 372 30.94 3.18 -4.55
N VAL A 373 30.62 4.47 -4.58
CA VAL A 373 29.56 5.07 -3.77
C VAL A 373 28.41 5.55 -4.66
N TYR A 374 27.23 4.95 -4.50
CA TYR A 374 26.00 5.31 -5.19
C TYR A 374 24.99 6.01 -4.26
N GLY A 375 24.09 6.81 -4.85
CA GLY A 375 22.97 7.46 -4.16
C GLY A 375 23.19 8.93 -3.82
N PHE A 376 24.31 9.53 -4.25
CA PHE A 376 24.62 10.95 -4.01
C PHE A 376 24.44 11.83 -5.26
N ASN A 377 24.13 11.25 -6.43
CA ASN A 377 23.94 11.93 -7.71
C ASN A 377 25.12 12.85 -8.06
N LYS A 378 26.34 12.31 -8.01
CA LYS A 378 27.57 13.00 -8.40
C LYS A 378 28.60 12.01 -8.93
N ASN A 379 29.46 12.47 -9.83
CA ASN A 379 30.63 11.77 -10.34
C ASN A 379 31.89 12.47 -9.81
N GLU A 380 32.56 11.85 -8.84
CA GLU A 380 33.70 12.47 -8.14
C GLU A 380 34.53 11.37 -7.48
N THR A 381 35.87 11.56 -7.46
CA THR A 381 36.77 10.71 -6.67
C THR A 381 37.34 11.53 -5.51
N ASP A 382 37.24 10.99 -4.29
CA ASP A 382 37.68 11.62 -3.06
C ASP A 382 38.47 10.59 -2.21
N GLY A 383 39.77 10.53 -2.46
CA GLY A 383 40.67 9.52 -1.88
C GLY A 383 40.34 8.12 -2.38
N ASN A 384 39.99 7.23 -1.47
CA ASN A 384 39.58 5.86 -1.78
C ASN A 384 38.07 5.69 -2.03
N LEU A 385 37.34 6.81 -2.18
CA LEU A 385 35.89 6.85 -2.48
C LEU A 385 35.71 7.35 -3.92
N THR A 386 35.09 6.52 -4.78
CA THR A 386 34.65 6.92 -6.11
C THR A 386 33.13 7.01 -6.11
N TYR A 387 32.61 8.23 -6.19
CA TYR A 387 31.17 8.47 -6.32
C TYR A 387 30.77 8.31 -7.78
N LYS A 388 29.66 7.64 -8.02
CA LYS A 388 29.05 7.49 -9.33
C LYS A 388 27.57 7.90 -9.29
N GLU A 389 27.13 8.61 -10.31
CA GLU A 389 25.71 8.74 -10.63
C GLU A 389 25.13 7.36 -10.98
N PHE A 390 23.84 7.21 -10.75
CA PHE A 390 23.20 5.92 -10.99
C PHE A 390 22.98 5.71 -12.51
N ASN A 391 23.70 4.75 -13.06
CA ASN A 391 23.49 4.17 -14.38
C ASN A 391 23.26 2.68 -14.20
N GLU A 392 22.21 2.11 -14.81
CA GLU A 392 21.83 0.71 -14.55
C GLU A 392 22.95 -0.26 -14.95
N ASP A 393 23.53 -0.10 -16.13
CA ASP A 393 24.55 -1.03 -16.68
C ASP A 393 25.84 -1.00 -15.85
N GLU A 394 26.37 0.21 -15.58
CA GLU A 394 27.57 0.37 -14.73
C GLU A 394 27.34 -0.18 -13.32
N PHE A 395 26.16 0.10 -12.75
CA PHE A 395 25.82 -0.39 -11.43
C PHE A 395 25.76 -1.91 -11.37
N TYR A 396 25.26 -2.56 -12.42
CA TYR A 396 25.19 -4.03 -12.47
C TYR A 396 26.58 -4.65 -12.54
N ASP A 397 27.48 -4.10 -13.36
CA ASP A 397 28.84 -4.58 -13.48
C ASP A 397 29.64 -4.33 -12.19
N ASP A 398 29.52 -3.15 -11.60
CA ASP A 398 30.14 -2.84 -10.31
C ASP A 398 29.61 -3.77 -9.20
N LEU A 399 28.30 -4.05 -9.17
CA LEU A 399 27.72 -4.97 -8.20
C LEU A 399 28.21 -6.41 -8.41
N ALA A 400 28.23 -6.88 -9.66
CA ALA A 400 28.69 -8.22 -9.99
C ALA A 400 30.17 -8.44 -9.65
N SER A 401 31.02 -7.40 -9.77
CA SER A 401 32.46 -7.46 -9.49
C SER A 401 32.87 -6.96 -8.10
N SER A 402 31.91 -6.51 -7.25
CA SER A 402 32.23 -6.11 -5.88
C SER A 402 32.63 -7.30 -5.00
N LYS A 403 33.52 -7.10 -4.01
CA LYS A 403 33.82 -8.11 -2.98
C LYS A 403 32.82 -8.10 -1.81
N ALA A 404 32.12 -6.99 -1.59
CA ALA A 404 31.11 -6.83 -0.56
C ALA A 404 30.25 -5.59 -0.84
N VAL A 405 29.12 -5.44 -0.13
CA VAL A 405 28.25 -4.27 -0.19
C VAL A 405 27.98 -3.68 1.18
N ILE A 406 27.87 -2.35 1.25
CA ILE A 406 27.42 -1.59 2.44
C ILE A 406 26.12 -0.86 2.05
N CYS A 407 25.04 -1.06 2.78
CA CYS A 407 23.74 -0.48 2.42
C CYS A 407 22.86 -0.15 3.63
N ASN A 408 21.77 0.62 3.37
CA ASN A 408 20.78 0.96 4.39
C ASN A 408 19.82 -0.19 4.77
N GLY A 409 19.92 -1.35 4.17
CA GLY A 409 18.96 -2.43 4.46
C GLY A 409 17.73 -2.46 3.55
N GLY A 410 17.76 -1.77 2.41
CA GLY A 410 16.70 -1.83 1.40
C GLY A 410 16.52 -3.23 0.83
N PHE A 411 15.28 -3.72 0.81
CA PHE A 411 14.96 -5.11 0.47
C PHE A 411 15.45 -5.53 -0.92
N THR A 412 15.17 -4.72 -1.94
CA THR A 412 15.53 -5.04 -3.34
C THR A 412 17.03 -5.19 -3.50
N PHE A 413 17.81 -4.21 -3.02
CA PHE A 413 19.26 -4.25 -3.14
C PHE A 413 19.91 -5.41 -2.35
N ILE A 414 19.44 -5.67 -1.12
CA ILE A 414 19.87 -6.83 -0.34
C ILE A 414 19.60 -8.13 -1.10
N SER A 415 18.42 -8.25 -1.72
CA SER A 415 18.04 -9.45 -2.47
C SER A 415 18.94 -9.69 -3.69
N GLU A 416 19.30 -8.63 -4.38
CA GLU A 416 20.24 -8.66 -5.53
C GLU A 416 21.66 -8.99 -5.08
N ALA A 417 22.14 -8.41 -3.99
CA ALA A 417 23.44 -8.72 -3.40
C ALA A 417 23.52 -10.19 -2.97
N ILE A 418 22.45 -10.75 -2.36
CA ILE A 418 22.37 -12.17 -2.00
C ILE A 418 22.43 -13.05 -3.26
N HIS A 419 21.67 -12.68 -4.31
CA HIS A 419 21.66 -13.39 -5.58
C HIS A 419 23.08 -13.49 -6.20
N LEU A 420 23.81 -12.36 -6.18
CA LEU A 420 25.20 -12.26 -6.65
C LEU A 420 26.23 -12.69 -5.60
N ARG A 421 25.79 -13.31 -4.49
CA ARG A 421 26.63 -13.86 -3.43
C ARG A 421 27.58 -12.83 -2.80
N LYS A 422 27.17 -11.56 -2.72
CA LYS A 422 27.96 -10.49 -2.12
C LYS A 422 27.68 -10.38 -0.63
N PRO A 423 28.70 -10.49 0.24
CA PRO A 423 28.56 -10.23 1.68
C PRO A 423 28.06 -8.82 1.96
N ILE A 424 27.15 -8.69 2.94
CA ILE A 424 26.40 -7.46 3.17
C ILE A 424 26.73 -6.87 4.55
N TYR A 425 27.10 -5.58 4.58
CA TYR A 425 27.15 -4.78 5.79
C TYR A 425 25.96 -3.82 5.79
N SER A 426 24.96 -4.08 6.64
CA SER A 426 23.71 -3.32 6.67
C SER A 426 23.72 -2.28 7.78
N VAL A 427 23.40 -1.01 7.43
CA VAL A 427 23.23 0.10 8.37
C VAL A 427 21.88 0.77 8.12
N PRO A 428 20.79 0.27 8.70
CA PRO A 428 19.45 0.81 8.49
C PRO A 428 19.32 2.27 8.88
N ALA A 429 18.44 2.99 8.19
CA ALA A 429 18.03 4.32 8.61
C ALA A 429 17.28 4.27 9.94
N ILE A 430 17.54 5.24 10.80
CA ILE A 430 16.94 5.29 12.14
C ILE A 430 15.42 5.37 12.04
N GLY A 431 14.71 4.49 12.74
CA GLY A 431 13.25 4.44 12.76
C GLY A 431 12.62 3.69 11.58
N ASN A 432 13.42 3.18 10.62
CA ASN A 432 12.89 2.34 9.55
C ASN A 432 12.96 0.85 9.94
N PHE A 433 11.85 0.36 10.50
CA PHE A 433 11.78 -1.03 10.97
C PHE A 433 11.93 -2.07 9.87
N GLU A 434 11.49 -1.80 8.63
CA GLU A 434 11.69 -2.72 7.51
C GLU A 434 13.18 -2.94 7.22
N GLN A 435 13.96 -1.86 7.15
CA GLN A 435 15.39 -1.94 6.93
C GLN A 435 16.11 -2.63 8.09
N THR A 436 15.70 -2.33 9.33
CA THR A 436 16.20 -3.01 10.54
C THR A 436 15.92 -4.51 10.48
N LEU A 437 14.73 -4.92 10.09
CA LEU A 437 14.35 -6.31 9.94
C LEU A 437 15.20 -7.02 8.87
N ASN A 438 15.39 -6.38 7.73
CA ASN A 438 16.20 -6.92 6.64
C ASN A 438 17.66 -7.10 7.09
N GLY A 439 18.28 -6.08 7.71
CA GLY A 439 19.62 -6.17 8.25
C GLY A 439 19.78 -7.26 9.33
N PHE A 440 18.79 -7.36 10.23
CA PHE A 440 18.75 -8.42 11.23
C PHE A 440 18.76 -9.82 10.60
N TYR A 441 17.96 -10.04 9.53
CA TYR A 441 17.94 -11.33 8.85
C TYR A 441 19.20 -11.58 8.01
N VAL A 442 19.83 -10.55 7.45
CA VAL A 442 21.18 -10.68 6.83
C VAL A 442 22.16 -11.28 7.83
N GLN A 443 22.21 -10.74 9.05
CA GLN A 443 23.11 -11.24 10.10
C GLN A 443 22.68 -12.64 10.60
N LYS A 444 21.39 -12.84 10.86
CA LYS A 444 20.85 -14.10 11.37
C LYS A 444 21.10 -15.29 10.41
N LEU A 445 21.03 -15.04 9.11
CA LEU A 445 21.28 -16.05 8.06
C LEU A 445 22.77 -16.24 7.76
N GLY A 446 23.63 -15.36 8.30
CA GLY A 446 25.06 -15.41 8.08
C GLY A 446 25.50 -14.87 6.70
N TYR A 447 24.74 -13.98 6.12
CA TYR A 447 25.05 -13.34 4.82
C TYR A 447 25.86 -12.05 4.99
N GLY A 448 26.10 -11.63 6.21
CA GLY A 448 26.84 -10.42 6.55
C GLY A 448 26.56 -9.95 7.98
N GLU A 449 26.62 -8.65 8.18
CA GLU A 449 26.44 -8.01 9.48
C GLU A 449 25.40 -6.89 9.46
N TYR A 450 24.75 -6.68 10.59
CA TYR A 450 23.83 -5.60 10.87
C TYR A 450 24.38 -4.72 11.98
N HIS A 451 24.41 -3.42 11.75
CA HIS A 451 24.84 -2.43 12.73
C HIS A 451 23.94 -1.19 12.67
N GLU A 452 23.65 -0.59 13.82
CA GLU A 452 22.86 0.65 13.92
C GLU A 452 23.63 1.88 13.38
N ASN A 453 24.96 1.82 13.38
CA ASN A 453 25.82 2.90 12.92
C ASN A 453 27.01 2.37 12.11
N LEU A 454 27.40 3.11 11.09
CA LEU A 454 28.65 2.83 10.37
C LEU A 454 29.84 3.19 11.28
N ASN A 455 30.78 2.25 11.40
CA ASN A 455 32.01 2.42 12.12
C ASN A 455 33.15 1.76 11.34
N ALA A 456 34.22 2.51 11.03
CA ALA A 456 35.33 2.02 10.22
C ALA A 456 35.97 0.74 10.79
N GLN A 457 36.17 0.67 12.12
CA GLN A 457 36.74 -0.53 12.76
C GLN A 457 35.84 -1.76 12.60
N LYS A 458 34.50 -1.57 12.69
CA LYS A 458 33.53 -2.66 12.48
C LYS A 458 33.51 -3.10 11.00
N VAL A 459 33.59 -2.15 10.08
CA VAL A 459 33.73 -2.47 8.63
C VAL A 459 35.01 -3.27 8.38
N TYR A 460 36.13 -2.84 8.91
CA TYR A 460 37.40 -3.59 8.82
C TYR A 460 37.27 -5.02 9.35
N ASN A 461 36.65 -5.19 10.51
CA ASN A 461 36.42 -6.51 11.08
C ASN A 461 35.47 -7.37 10.24
N PHE A 462 34.46 -6.77 9.61
CA PHE A 462 33.58 -7.42 8.65
C PHE A 462 34.36 -7.90 7.42
N LEU A 463 35.22 -7.05 6.85
CA LEU A 463 36.03 -7.36 5.68
C LEU A 463 36.97 -8.55 5.94
N LYS A 464 37.56 -8.65 7.12
CA LYS A 464 38.35 -9.83 7.54
C LYS A 464 37.54 -11.14 7.60
N ARG A 465 36.21 -11.05 7.69
CA ARG A 465 35.30 -12.20 7.81
C ARG A 465 34.58 -12.53 6.49
N LEU A 466 34.89 -11.87 5.37
CA LEU A 466 34.22 -12.10 4.09
C LEU A 466 34.18 -13.59 3.69
N PRO A 467 35.25 -14.39 3.82
CA PRO A 467 35.20 -15.81 3.42
C PRO A 467 34.12 -16.61 4.18
N LYS A 468 33.84 -16.24 5.43
CA LYS A 468 32.76 -16.87 6.22
C LYS A 468 31.39 -16.61 5.61
N TYR A 469 31.11 -15.37 5.18
CA TYR A 469 29.83 -14.95 4.61
C TYR A 469 29.68 -15.50 3.19
N GLN A 470 30.73 -15.48 2.38
CA GLN A 470 30.77 -16.05 1.04
C GLN A 470 30.41 -17.54 1.05
N LYS A 471 31.05 -18.33 1.90
CA LYS A 471 30.74 -19.77 2.08
C LYS A 471 29.26 -20.00 2.44
N ARG A 472 28.61 -19.07 3.14
CA ARG A 472 27.20 -19.15 3.47
C ARG A 472 26.30 -18.77 2.31
N LEU A 473 26.68 -17.72 1.55
CA LEU A 473 25.98 -17.25 0.36
C LEU A 473 26.03 -18.24 -0.80
N GLU A 474 27.11 -18.98 -0.96
CA GLU A 474 27.24 -20.07 -1.95
C GLU A 474 26.15 -21.13 -1.83
N LYS A 475 25.66 -21.35 -0.60
CA LYS A 475 24.58 -22.32 -0.30
C LYS A 475 23.19 -21.79 -0.62
N VAL A 476 23.06 -20.51 -0.97
CA VAL A 476 21.79 -19.93 -1.37
C VAL A 476 21.39 -20.45 -2.74
N LYS A 477 20.20 -21.04 -2.82
CA LYS A 477 19.68 -21.53 -4.11
C LYS A 477 19.44 -20.35 -5.05
N LYS A 478 19.92 -20.48 -6.29
CA LYS A 478 19.56 -19.52 -7.35
C LYS A 478 18.03 -19.49 -7.46
N THR A 479 17.46 -18.31 -7.47
CA THR A 479 16.01 -18.07 -7.61
C THR A 479 15.76 -17.34 -8.92
N ASN A 480 14.54 -17.45 -9.42
CA ASN A 480 14.03 -16.69 -10.55
C ASN A 480 12.64 -16.10 -10.20
N ASN A 481 12.10 -15.32 -11.11
CA ASN A 481 10.81 -14.66 -10.91
C ASN A 481 9.61 -15.54 -11.30
N ASP A 482 9.81 -16.73 -11.88
CA ASP A 482 8.73 -17.54 -12.47
C ASP A 482 7.69 -18.00 -11.45
N GLY A 483 8.14 -18.34 -10.24
CA GLY A 483 7.25 -18.79 -9.17
C GLY A 483 6.23 -17.72 -8.78
N VAL A 484 6.68 -16.51 -8.49
CA VAL A 484 5.82 -15.40 -8.08
C VAL A 484 4.94 -14.91 -9.23
N VAL A 485 5.47 -14.91 -10.48
CA VAL A 485 4.70 -14.55 -11.68
C VAL A 485 3.57 -15.56 -11.92
N ARG A 486 3.85 -16.87 -11.87
CA ARG A 486 2.80 -17.91 -12.00
C ARG A 486 1.73 -17.78 -10.92
N GLU A 487 2.12 -17.51 -9.69
CA GLU A 487 1.18 -17.30 -8.59
C GLU A 487 0.31 -16.07 -8.85
N LEU A 488 0.89 -14.95 -9.24
CA LEU A 488 0.13 -13.75 -9.56
C LEU A 488 -0.87 -14.01 -10.71
N ILE A 489 -0.44 -14.63 -11.79
CA ILE A 489 -1.31 -15.01 -12.90
C ILE A 489 -2.45 -15.90 -12.41
N TYR A 490 -2.15 -16.94 -11.62
CA TYR A 490 -3.18 -17.80 -11.03
C TYR A 490 -4.20 -17.01 -10.22
N ARG A 491 -3.76 -16.04 -9.39
CA ARG A 491 -4.66 -15.22 -8.57
C ARG A 491 -5.47 -14.24 -9.40
N ILE A 492 -4.89 -13.63 -10.42
CA ILE A 492 -5.62 -12.79 -11.38
C ILE A 492 -6.73 -13.62 -12.03
N GLU A 493 -6.40 -14.81 -12.57
CA GLU A 493 -7.38 -15.67 -13.22
C GLU A 493 -8.48 -16.14 -12.25
N LYS A 494 -8.11 -16.49 -11.02
CA LYS A 494 -9.02 -16.96 -9.98
C LYS A 494 -10.01 -15.89 -9.51
N TYR A 495 -9.55 -14.65 -9.30
CA TYR A 495 -10.37 -13.61 -8.69
C TYR A 495 -11.09 -12.73 -9.69
N SER A 496 -10.60 -12.63 -10.93
CA SER A 496 -11.28 -11.93 -12.01
C SER A 496 -12.39 -12.73 -12.70
N LYS A 497 -12.68 -13.95 -12.25
CA LYS A 497 -13.85 -14.68 -12.72
C LYS A 497 -15.10 -14.02 -12.17
N ARG A 498 -15.91 -13.47 -13.06
CA ARG A 498 -17.30 -13.08 -12.81
C ARG A 498 -18.19 -14.24 -13.18
#